data_912a95625f13884be748071299b7a9dc
#
_entry.id   912a95625f13884be748071299b7a9dc
#
_cell.length_a   1.000
_cell.length_b   1.000
_cell.length_c   1.000
_cell.angle_alpha   90.00
_cell.angle_beta   90.00
_cell.angle_gamma   90.00
#
_symmetry.space_group_name_H-M   'P 1'
#
loop_
_entity.id
_entity.type
_entity.pdbx_description
1 polymer ?
#
loop_
_entity_poly.entity_id
_entity_poly.type
_entity_poly.pdbx_seq_one_letter_code
_entity_poly.pdbx_strand_id
1 'polypeptide(L)'
;VKRALLLLALAMPCTTALADIATAERQVQAQQLDAAEATLRAHLAQHPEDADAQFLLARVLSWQGRPEQALPIYQRLLRQQPDNADYLLGEGQALLWAGRPQRALASLERAARIAPDYAEVQQVIQQARAALTVPTTATAPVPVTAAATKRRHELEISARQDWLDSGFDNWRSQRLDYTSTRPESLGWYGALLREQRFGEWDEGVEAGAVIPLDDNWTLQPEVGYQPSPYFLPEWHADLRLQRRLADGYLGAVSVRRTEYEATRVDRLALSAERYWNAWRAGYTLNVTDVANAGTPIGHDLALDYYYRGLSYAGLRLTMGEEEAVEEQQLITSDVRAISLQGRHWFDSRWALSWEVGYHQQGSYYDRQWLQIGLRHAF
;
A
#
# COMPACT_ATOMS: atom_id res chain seq x y z
N VAL A 1 64.99 54.98 -11.67
CA VAL A 1 64.15 54.64 -12.85
C VAL A 1 63.31 53.46 -12.50
N LYS A 2 62.00 53.70 -12.03
CA LYS A 2 61.06 52.68 -11.75
C LYS A 2 59.98 52.72 -12.82
N ARG A 3 59.83 51.65 -13.56
CA ARG A 3 58.72 51.43 -14.50
C ARG A 3 57.57 50.75 -13.77
N ALA A 4 56.41 51.42 -13.64
CA ALA A 4 55.17 50.88 -13.23
C ALA A 4 54.55 50.11 -14.44
N LEU A 5 54.23 48.81 -14.26
CA LEU A 5 53.37 48.05 -15.14
C LEU A 5 51.94 48.18 -14.70
N LEU A 6 51.12 48.78 -15.54
CA LEU A 6 49.67 48.87 -15.40
C LEU A 6 49.07 47.56 -15.98
N LEU A 7 48.53 46.70 -15.12
CA LEU A 7 47.75 45.55 -15.54
C LEU A 7 46.31 45.97 -15.82
N LEU A 8 45.95 45.97 -17.06
CA LEU A 8 44.57 46.14 -17.55
C LEU A 8 43.81 44.85 -17.31
N ALA A 9 42.95 44.78 -16.32
CA ALA A 9 41.98 43.69 -16.14
C ALA A 9 40.83 43.91 -17.12
N LEU A 10 40.82 43.14 -18.22
CA LEU A 10 39.64 43.02 -19.08
C LEU A 10 38.55 42.26 -18.31
N ALA A 11 37.49 42.96 -18.01
CA ALA A 11 36.24 42.33 -17.60
C ALA A 11 35.67 41.54 -18.80
N MET A 12 35.62 40.23 -18.72
CA MET A 12 34.79 39.40 -19.61
C MET A 12 33.37 39.34 -19.05
N PRO A 13 32.37 39.78 -19.76
CA PRO A 13 30.98 39.62 -19.35
C PRO A 13 30.37 38.37 -19.97
N CYS A 14 29.68 37.62 -19.16
CA CYS A 14 28.38 37.02 -19.45
C CYS A 14 28.24 36.07 -20.65
N THR A 15 29.06 35.03 -20.72
CA THR A 15 28.78 33.85 -21.58
C THR A 15 28.65 32.54 -20.78
N THR A 16 28.77 32.57 -19.48
CA THR A 16 28.79 31.38 -18.63
C THR A 16 27.40 30.86 -18.30
N ALA A 17 26.39 31.69 -18.26
CA ALA A 17 25.05 31.34 -17.75
C ALA A 17 24.30 30.31 -18.62
N LEU A 18 24.32 30.51 -19.96
CA LEU A 18 23.65 29.55 -20.88
C LEU A 18 24.46 28.23 -21.01
N ALA A 19 25.75 28.24 -20.76
CA ALA A 19 26.59 27.05 -20.80
C ALA A 19 26.32 26.10 -19.62
N ASP A 20 25.91 26.64 -18.48
CA ASP A 20 25.70 25.88 -17.26
C ASP A 20 24.38 25.12 -17.27
N ILE A 21 23.26 25.69 -17.76
CA ILE A 21 21.95 24.98 -17.89
C ILE A 21 22.08 23.86 -18.92
N ALA A 22 22.66 24.15 -20.13
CA ALA A 22 22.90 23.13 -21.14
C ALA A 22 23.84 22.00 -20.67
N THR A 23 24.73 22.30 -19.73
CA THR A 23 25.58 21.28 -19.10
C THR A 23 24.79 20.44 -18.13
N ALA A 24 23.93 21.05 -17.31
CA ALA A 24 23.04 20.32 -16.40
C ALA A 24 22.04 19.41 -17.17
N GLU A 25 21.50 19.88 -18.28
CA GLU A 25 20.63 19.07 -19.15
C GLU A 25 21.36 17.83 -19.71
N ARG A 26 22.59 17.99 -20.17
CA ARG A 26 23.42 16.85 -20.62
C ARG A 26 23.71 15.87 -19.48
N GLN A 27 23.97 16.37 -18.28
CA GLN A 27 24.16 15.54 -17.08
C GLN A 27 22.88 14.77 -16.70
N VAL A 28 21.71 15.40 -16.82
CA VAL A 28 20.41 14.73 -16.65
C VAL A 28 20.23 13.61 -17.68
N GLN A 29 20.49 13.88 -18.96
CA GLN A 29 20.43 12.86 -20.01
C GLN A 29 21.40 11.69 -19.77
N ALA A 30 22.56 11.98 -19.18
CA ALA A 30 23.55 10.98 -18.77
C ALA A 30 23.23 10.30 -17.41
N GLN A 31 22.06 10.54 -16.80
CA GLN A 31 21.65 10.04 -15.49
C GLN A 31 22.58 10.48 -14.33
N GLN A 32 23.33 11.54 -14.51
CA GLN A 32 24.27 12.10 -13.53
C GLN A 32 23.55 13.18 -12.69
N LEU A 33 22.52 12.78 -11.92
CA LEU A 33 21.63 13.71 -11.24
C LEU A 33 22.33 14.56 -10.17
N ASP A 34 23.32 13.99 -9.45
CA ASP A 34 24.09 14.74 -8.44
C ASP A 34 24.97 15.82 -9.06
N ALA A 35 25.58 15.53 -10.21
CA ALA A 35 26.36 16.51 -10.97
C ALA A 35 25.47 17.64 -11.53
N ALA A 36 24.28 17.28 -12.04
CA ALA A 36 23.30 18.25 -12.53
C ALA A 36 22.80 19.17 -11.39
N GLU A 37 22.52 18.63 -10.19
CA GLU A 37 22.16 19.43 -9.02
C GLU A 37 23.26 20.43 -8.66
N ALA A 38 24.53 19.96 -8.59
CA ALA A 38 25.66 20.82 -8.25
C ALA A 38 25.83 21.97 -9.26
N THR A 39 25.73 21.67 -10.55
CA THR A 39 25.80 22.64 -11.64
C THR A 39 24.68 23.68 -11.54
N LEU A 40 23.44 23.23 -11.33
CA LEU A 40 22.28 24.12 -11.21
C LEU A 40 22.34 25.00 -9.98
N ARG A 41 22.80 24.47 -8.83
CA ARG A 41 22.98 25.28 -7.61
C ARG A 41 24.05 26.34 -7.77
N ALA A 42 25.16 26.01 -8.45
CA ALA A 42 26.23 26.98 -8.74
C ALA A 42 25.73 28.10 -9.66
N HIS A 43 24.93 27.74 -10.68
CA HIS A 43 24.30 28.69 -11.57
C HIS A 43 23.33 29.61 -10.83
N LEU A 44 22.43 29.03 -10.02
CA LEU A 44 21.43 29.77 -9.26
C LEU A 44 22.01 30.65 -8.13
N ALA A 45 23.23 30.38 -7.69
CA ALA A 45 23.93 31.26 -6.77
C ALA A 45 24.29 32.62 -7.40
N GLN A 46 24.47 32.64 -8.73
CA GLN A 46 24.77 33.85 -9.51
C GLN A 46 23.49 34.43 -10.15
N HIS A 47 22.54 33.59 -10.48
CA HIS A 47 21.29 33.92 -11.18
C HIS A 47 20.07 33.36 -10.43
N PRO A 48 19.75 33.87 -9.21
CA PRO A 48 18.75 33.27 -8.32
C PRO A 48 17.32 33.28 -8.87
N GLU A 49 17.01 34.18 -9.81
CA GLU A 49 15.68 34.36 -10.40
C GLU A 49 15.53 33.61 -11.76
N ASP A 50 16.53 32.81 -12.17
CA ASP A 50 16.46 32.05 -13.40
C ASP A 50 15.41 30.91 -13.26
N ALA A 51 14.25 31.10 -13.87
CA ALA A 51 13.12 30.20 -13.76
C ALA A 51 13.38 28.83 -14.40
N ASP A 52 14.12 28.78 -15.50
CA ASP A 52 14.42 27.54 -16.20
C ASP A 52 15.40 26.68 -15.37
N ALA A 53 16.41 27.30 -14.78
CA ALA A 53 17.33 26.63 -13.87
C ALA A 53 16.62 26.16 -12.59
N GLN A 54 15.72 26.98 -12.01
CA GLN A 54 14.89 26.58 -10.86
C GLN A 54 14.00 25.38 -11.21
N PHE A 55 13.34 25.41 -12.35
CA PHE A 55 12.46 24.34 -12.80
C PHE A 55 13.24 23.03 -13.01
N LEU A 56 14.38 23.09 -13.70
CA LEU A 56 15.22 21.91 -13.91
C LEU A 56 15.76 21.36 -12.57
N LEU A 57 16.17 22.24 -11.63
CA LEU A 57 16.59 21.82 -10.29
C LEU A 57 15.47 21.10 -9.52
N ALA A 58 14.25 21.61 -9.58
CA ALA A 58 13.11 20.97 -8.95
C ALA A 58 12.83 19.57 -9.53
N ARG A 59 12.96 19.40 -10.85
CA ARG A 59 12.85 18.10 -11.51
C ARG A 59 13.95 17.13 -11.07
N VAL A 60 15.20 17.60 -11.05
CA VAL A 60 16.38 16.81 -10.60
C VAL A 60 16.20 16.33 -9.18
N LEU A 61 15.81 17.21 -8.24
CA LEU A 61 15.55 16.86 -6.85
C LEU A 61 14.42 15.81 -6.72
N SER A 62 13.39 15.95 -7.54
CA SER A 62 12.29 15.00 -7.58
C SER A 62 12.75 13.61 -8.06
N TRP A 63 13.56 13.55 -9.10
CA TRP A 63 14.14 12.30 -9.62
C TRP A 63 15.15 11.63 -8.70
N GLN A 64 15.83 12.41 -7.85
CA GLN A 64 16.67 11.90 -6.76
C GLN A 64 15.89 11.34 -5.57
N GLY A 65 14.53 11.31 -5.62
CA GLY A 65 13.69 10.89 -4.50
C GLY A 65 13.59 11.93 -3.37
N ARG A 66 13.82 13.20 -3.67
CA ARG A 66 13.79 14.33 -2.73
C ARG A 66 12.68 15.34 -3.07
N PRO A 67 11.42 14.89 -3.27
CA PRO A 67 10.32 15.75 -3.72
C PRO A 67 10.00 16.87 -2.73
N GLU A 68 10.19 16.64 -1.43
CA GLU A 68 9.96 17.67 -0.41
C GLU A 68 10.86 18.89 -0.58
N GLN A 69 12.03 18.74 -1.17
CA GLN A 69 12.92 19.87 -1.47
C GLN A 69 12.58 20.54 -2.80
N ALA A 70 11.93 19.82 -3.72
CA ALA A 70 11.46 20.36 -4.99
C ALA A 70 10.19 21.22 -4.84
N LEU A 71 9.28 20.84 -3.95
CA LEU A 71 7.99 21.51 -3.77
C LEU A 71 8.07 23.02 -3.52
N PRO A 72 8.95 23.55 -2.62
CA PRO A 72 9.09 24.99 -2.43
C PRO A 72 9.52 25.73 -3.71
N ILE A 73 10.30 25.07 -4.57
CA ILE A 73 10.76 25.65 -5.84
C ILE A 73 9.58 25.76 -6.81
N TYR A 74 8.79 24.68 -7.00
CA TYR A 74 7.59 24.72 -7.83
C TYR A 74 6.59 25.77 -7.32
N GLN A 75 6.38 25.88 -6.00
CA GLN A 75 5.49 26.89 -5.44
C GLN A 75 5.98 28.33 -5.70
N ARG A 76 7.30 28.56 -5.73
CA ARG A 76 7.86 29.86 -6.11
C ARG A 76 7.62 30.17 -7.58
N LEU A 77 7.86 29.22 -8.46
CA LEU A 77 7.60 29.34 -9.90
C LEU A 77 6.14 29.59 -10.20
N LEU A 78 5.24 28.87 -9.53
CA LEU A 78 3.79 29.03 -9.68
C LEU A 78 3.25 30.35 -9.11
N ARG A 79 3.94 31.00 -8.17
CA ARG A 79 3.60 32.39 -7.76
C ARG A 79 3.91 33.40 -8.86
N GLN A 80 4.92 33.16 -9.66
CA GLN A 80 5.29 34.02 -10.78
C GLN A 80 4.44 33.74 -12.02
N GLN A 81 4.18 32.46 -12.30
CA GLN A 81 3.40 31.99 -13.45
C GLN A 81 2.33 30.97 -13.00
N PRO A 82 1.18 31.43 -12.45
CA PRO A 82 0.17 30.53 -11.87
C PRO A 82 -0.43 29.51 -12.85
N ASP A 83 -0.48 29.87 -14.13
CA ASP A 83 -1.11 29.06 -15.17
C ASP A 83 -0.08 28.38 -16.10
N ASN A 84 1.14 28.14 -15.61
CA ASN A 84 2.11 27.36 -16.35
C ASN A 84 1.83 25.85 -16.14
N ALA A 85 1.42 25.16 -17.21
CA ALA A 85 1.05 23.75 -17.17
C ALA A 85 2.23 22.82 -16.79
N ASP A 86 3.46 23.15 -17.20
CA ASP A 86 4.66 22.36 -16.88
C ASP A 86 5.01 22.46 -15.39
N TYR A 87 4.88 23.65 -14.80
CA TYR A 87 5.12 23.83 -13.37
C TYR A 87 4.06 23.12 -12.53
N LEU A 88 2.79 23.17 -12.96
CA LEU A 88 1.69 22.45 -12.31
C LEU A 88 1.85 20.92 -12.43
N LEU A 89 2.32 20.44 -13.58
CA LEU A 89 2.64 19.03 -13.78
C LEU A 89 3.80 18.60 -12.87
N GLY A 90 4.89 19.38 -12.83
CA GLY A 90 6.04 19.10 -11.98
C GLY A 90 5.69 19.12 -10.48
N GLU A 91 4.88 20.11 -10.04
CA GLU A 91 4.37 20.14 -8.66
C GLU A 91 3.50 18.90 -8.37
N GLY A 92 2.61 18.54 -9.30
CA GLY A 92 1.73 17.38 -9.16
C GLY A 92 2.53 16.07 -9.06
N GLN A 93 3.55 15.88 -9.89
CA GLN A 93 4.45 14.73 -9.80
C GLN A 93 5.22 14.70 -8.48
N ALA A 94 5.78 15.84 -8.06
CA ALA A 94 6.49 15.94 -6.79
C ALA A 94 5.59 15.66 -5.59
N LEU A 95 4.35 16.17 -5.58
CA LEU A 95 3.34 15.88 -4.56
C LEU A 95 2.96 14.40 -4.53
N LEU A 96 2.86 13.77 -5.70
CA LEU A 96 2.57 12.35 -5.79
C LEU A 96 3.70 11.50 -5.19
N TRP A 97 4.96 11.83 -5.51
CA TRP A 97 6.13 11.14 -4.93
C TRP A 97 6.34 11.47 -3.45
N ALA A 98 5.87 12.62 -2.98
CA ALA A 98 5.80 12.97 -1.55
C ALA A 98 4.63 12.29 -0.80
N GLY A 99 3.86 11.41 -1.46
CA GLY A 99 2.73 10.73 -0.84
C GLY A 99 1.50 11.61 -0.58
N ARG A 100 1.31 12.69 -1.37
CA ARG A 100 0.23 13.67 -1.22
C ARG A 100 -0.71 13.68 -2.44
N PRO A 101 -1.36 12.55 -2.80
CA PRO A 101 -2.09 12.40 -4.05
C PRO A 101 -3.31 13.33 -4.19
N GLN A 102 -3.99 13.71 -3.09
CA GLN A 102 -5.10 14.68 -3.13
C GLN A 102 -4.62 16.05 -3.61
N ARG A 103 -3.48 16.51 -3.06
CA ARG A 103 -2.89 17.80 -3.45
C ARG A 103 -2.32 17.73 -4.86
N ALA A 104 -1.73 16.59 -5.24
CA ALA A 104 -1.27 16.34 -6.60
C ALA A 104 -2.40 16.49 -7.61
N LEU A 105 -3.58 15.88 -7.36
CA LEU A 105 -4.76 16.01 -8.21
C LEU A 105 -5.18 17.47 -8.41
N ALA A 106 -5.20 18.26 -7.34
CA ALA A 106 -5.60 19.67 -7.44
C ALA A 106 -4.70 20.46 -8.42
N SER A 107 -3.38 20.25 -8.35
CA SER A 107 -2.41 20.88 -9.28
C SER A 107 -2.56 20.33 -10.71
N LEU A 108 -2.68 19.01 -10.85
CA LEU A 108 -2.80 18.35 -12.15
C LEU A 108 -4.10 18.66 -12.88
N GLU A 109 -5.22 18.76 -12.18
CA GLU A 109 -6.50 19.17 -12.75
C GLU A 109 -6.50 20.64 -13.19
N ARG A 110 -5.72 21.50 -12.51
CA ARG A 110 -5.46 22.85 -13.03
C ARG A 110 -4.65 22.78 -14.32
N ALA A 111 -3.57 21.98 -14.36
CA ALA A 111 -2.78 21.78 -15.58
C ALA A 111 -3.66 21.27 -16.75
N ALA A 112 -4.54 20.31 -16.51
CA ALA A 112 -5.44 19.75 -17.51
C ALA A 112 -6.47 20.77 -18.04
N ARG A 113 -6.90 21.73 -17.23
CA ARG A 113 -7.78 22.82 -17.72
C ARG A 113 -7.05 23.79 -18.61
N ILE A 114 -5.75 24.03 -18.37
CA ILE A 114 -4.91 24.93 -19.14
C ILE A 114 -4.48 24.28 -20.47
N ALA A 115 -4.08 23.01 -20.39
CA ALA A 115 -3.59 22.21 -21.51
C ALA A 115 -4.33 20.86 -21.59
N PRO A 116 -5.57 20.81 -22.14
CA PRO A 116 -6.40 19.61 -22.16
C PRO A 116 -5.76 18.43 -22.91
N ASP A 117 -5.00 18.71 -23.96
CA ASP A 117 -4.36 17.71 -24.83
C ASP A 117 -2.98 17.27 -24.33
N TYR A 118 -2.56 17.72 -23.14
CA TYR A 118 -1.26 17.36 -22.58
C TYR A 118 -1.29 15.93 -22.01
N ALA A 119 -0.88 14.96 -22.82
CA ALA A 119 -0.98 13.53 -22.52
C ALA A 119 -0.31 13.13 -21.19
N GLU A 120 0.86 13.72 -20.86
CA GLU A 120 1.57 13.43 -19.61
C GLU A 120 0.77 13.88 -18.39
N VAL A 121 0.11 15.04 -18.44
CA VAL A 121 -0.78 15.52 -17.36
C VAL A 121 -1.91 14.51 -17.14
N GLN A 122 -2.54 14.02 -18.21
CA GLN A 122 -3.62 13.02 -18.10
C GLN A 122 -3.11 11.71 -17.49
N GLN A 123 -1.90 11.27 -17.89
CA GLN A 123 -1.28 10.07 -17.32
C GLN A 123 -1.00 10.22 -15.82
N VAL A 124 -0.45 11.37 -15.38
CA VAL A 124 -0.11 11.61 -13.97
C VAL A 124 -1.38 11.81 -13.13
N ILE A 125 -2.46 12.39 -13.68
CA ILE A 125 -3.78 12.42 -13.05
C ILE A 125 -4.25 10.98 -12.73
N GLN A 126 -4.11 10.06 -13.68
CA GLN A 126 -4.48 8.66 -13.45
C GLN A 126 -3.63 8.02 -12.33
N GLN A 127 -2.32 8.31 -12.29
CA GLN A 127 -1.44 7.85 -11.21
C GLN A 127 -1.84 8.44 -9.86
N ALA A 128 -2.16 9.74 -9.80
CA ALA A 128 -2.59 10.41 -8.58
C ALA A 128 -3.93 9.86 -8.07
N ARG A 129 -4.88 9.61 -8.96
CA ARG A 129 -6.15 8.95 -8.63
C ARG A 129 -5.95 7.52 -8.16
N ALA A 130 -5.07 6.76 -8.80
CA ALA A 130 -4.71 5.42 -8.35
C ALA A 130 -4.06 5.42 -6.95
N ALA A 131 -3.24 6.43 -6.63
CA ALA A 131 -2.62 6.57 -5.31
C ALA A 131 -3.60 7.00 -4.20
N LEU A 132 -4.78 7.54 -4.56
CA LEU A 132 -5.86 7.83 -3.61
C LEU A 132 -6.67 6.60 -3.22
N THR A 133 -6.62 5.56 -4.06
CA THR A 133 -7.29 4.30 -3.79
C THR A 133 -6.36 3.37 -3.01
N VAL A 134 -6.29 3.61 -1.71
CA VAL A 134 -5.46 2.84 -0.80
C VAL A 134 -6.11 1.51 -0.45
N PRO A 135 -5.43 0.34 -0.61
CA PRO A 135 -6.00 -0.95 -0.24
C PRO A 135 -6.05 -1.14 1.29
N THR A 136 -7.19 -1.58 1.79
CA THR A 136 -7.37 -2.01 3.18
C THR A 136 -7.12 -3.51 3.30
N THR A 137 -6.40 -3.94 4.32
CA THR A 137 -6.17 -5.37 4.58
C THR A 137 -7.19 -5.94 5.54
N ALA A 138 -7.82 -6.94 5.11
CA ALA A 138 -8.23 -8.20 5.74
C ALA A 138 -9.05 -9.03 4.76
N THR A 139 -9.46 -8.55 3.69
CA THR A 139 -9.93 -9.22 2.48
C THR A 139 -9.67 -8.18 1.39
N ALA A 140 -8.79 -8.48 0.45
CA ALA A 140 -8.23 -7.52 -0.48
C ALA A 140 -9.27 -6.54 -1.04
N PRO A 141 -9.20 -5.25 -0.74
CA PRO A 141 -9.99 -4.28 -1.46
C PRO A 141 -9.40 -4.15 -2.86
N VAL A 142 -10.27 -4.17 -3.82
CA VAL A 142 -9.94 -4.00 -5.23
C VAL A 142 -9.52 -2.57 -5.47
N PRO A 143 -8.34 -2.31 -6.05
CA PRO A 143 -7.97 -0.97 -6.48
C PRO A 143 -8.88 -0.52 -7.60
N VAL A 144 -9.40 0.63 -7.42
CA VAL A 144 -10.25 1.29 -8.39
C VAL A 144 -9.37 2.11 -9.32
N THR A 145 -9.18 1.63 -10.53
CA THR A 145 -8.75 2.48 -11.63
C THR A 145 -9.88 3.46 -11.95
N ALA A 146 -9.57 4.73 -12.11
CA ALA A 146 -10.53 5.83 -12.34
C ALA A 146 -11.39 5.70 -13.62
N ALA A 147 -11.32 4.58 -14.33
CA ALA A 147 -12.21 4.22 -15.44
C ALA A 147 -13.44 3.42 -15.00
N ALA A 148 -13.57 3.03 -13.73
CA ALA A 148 -14.62 2.12 -13.30
C ALA A 148 -15.81 2.87 -12.68
N THR A 149 -16.62 3.49 -13.52
CA THR A 149 -18.05 3.74 -13.22
C THR A 149 -18.81 2.42 -13.06
N LYS A 150 -18.23 1.32 -13.51
CA LYS A 150 -18.79 -0.04 -13.44
C LYS A 150 -18.32 -0.79 -12.20
N ARG A 151 -19.19 -1.63 -11.67
CA ARG A 151 -18.89 -2.60 -10.61
C ARG A 151 -17.89 -3.63 -11.14
N ARG A 152 -16.82 -3.90 -10.38
CA ARG A 152 -15.84 -4.93 -10.67
C ARG A 152 -16.18 -6.18 -9.88
N HIS A 153 -16.21 -7.30 -10.55
CA HIS A 153 -16.42 -8.61 -9.98
C HIS A 153 -15.13 -9.42 -10.07
N GLU A 154 -14.78 -10.12 -9.01
CA GLU A 154 -13.61 -11.00 -8.99
C GLU A 154 -13.98 -12.34 -8.36
N LEU A 155 -13.47 -13.41 -8.93
CA LEU A 155 -13.54 -14.75 -8.41
C LEU A 155 -12.12 -15.26 -8.22
N GLU A 156 -11.82 -15.81 -7.05
CA GLU A 156 -10.52 -16.44 -6.77
C GLU A 156 -10.75 -17.86 -6.24
N ILE A 157 -10.02 -18.83 -6.81
CA ILE A 157 -9.89 -20.15 -6.24
C ILE A 157 -8.46 -20.28 -5.70
N SER A 158 -8.32 -20.73 -4.46
CA SER A 158 -7.03 -20.95 -3.82
C SER A 158 -6.96 -22.28 -3.12
N ALA A 159 -5.74 -22.81 -3.02
CA ALA A 159 -5.42 -24.00 -2.25
C ALA A 159 -4.18 -23.75 -1.41
N ARG A 160 -4.17 -24.31 -0.20
CA ARG A 160 -3.08 -24.22 0.75
C ARG A 160 -2.75 -25.63 1.26
N GLN A 161 -1.47 -25.87 1.40
CA GLN A 161 -0.90 -27.04 2.06
C GLN A 161 -0.04 -26.55 3.22
N ASP A 162 -0.29 -27.10 4.40
CA ASP A 162 0.51 -26.89 5.60
C ASP A 162 1.24 -28.19 5.95
N TRP A 163 2.51 -28.06 6.25
CA TRP A 163 3.35 -29.16 6.76
C TRP A 163 3.66 -28.88 8.22
N LEU A 164 3.28 -29.80 9.06
CA LEU A 164 3.51 -29.74 10.51
C LEU A 164 4.62 -30.73 10.89
N ASP A 165 5.37 -30.37 11.92
CA ASP A 165 6.29 -31.26 12.60
C ASP A 165 5.63 -31.94 13.83
N SER A 166 6.45 -32.51 14.69
CA SER A 166 6.04 -33.05 16.01
C SER A 166 4.96 -34.14 15.95
N GLY A 167 4.80 -34.79 14.78
CA GLY A 167 3.91 -35.95 14.62
C GLY A 167 2.47 -35.63 14.28
N PHE A 168 2.15 -34.36 14.05
CA PHE A 168 0.84 -33.95 13.55
C PHE A 168 0.67 -34.23 12.06
N ASP A 169 -0.55 -34.57 11.64
CA ASP A 169 -0.91 -34.67 10.23
C ASP A 169 -0.86 -33.32 9.54
N ASN A 170 -0.49 -33.33 8.26
CA ASN A 170 -0.49 -32.12 7.44
C ASN A 170 -1.92 -31.61 7.21
N TRP A 171 -2.08 -30.27 7.22
CA TRP A 171 -3.37 -29.65 6.95
C TRP A 171 -3.49 -29.21 5.49
N ARG A 172 -4.73 -29.10 5.03
CA ARG A 172 -5.05 -28.63 3.67
C ARG A 172 -6.25 -27.73 3.72
N SER A 173 -6.24 -26.68 2.91
CA SER A 173 -7.43 -25.86 2.72
C SER A 173 -7.67 -25.49 1.27
N GLN A 174 -8.93 -25.31 0.94
CA GLN A 174 -9.41 -24.85 -0.36
C GLN A 174 -10.41 -23.73 -0.11
N ARG A 175 -10.34 -22.69 -0.94
CA ARG A 175 -11.21 -21.54 -0.78
C ARG A 175 -11.64 -21.03 -2.15
N LEU A 176 -12.90 -20.64 -2.24
CA LEU A 176 -13.49 -19.96 -3.39
C LEU A 176 -14.03 -18.62 -2.90
N ASP A 177 -13.40 -17.54 -3.31
CA ASP A 177 -13.77 -16.18 -2.94
C ASP A 177 -14.43 -15.47 -4.11
N TYR A 178 -15.52 -14.77 -3.83
CA TYR A 178 -16.15 -13.84 -4.75
C TYR A 178 -16.19 -12.46 -4.14
N THR A 179 -15.83 -11.46 -4.94
CA THR A 179 -15.81 -10.05 -4.51
C THR A 179 -16.52 -9.19 -5.53
N SER A 180 -17.34 -8.26 -5.07
CA SER A 180 -18.05 -7.30 -5.90
C SER A 180 -17.85 -5.90 -5.34
N THR A 181 -17.08 -5.08 -6.03
CA THR A 181 -16.68 -3.75 -5.57
C THR A 181 -16.97 -2.68 -6.60
N ARG A 182 -17.23 -1.49 -6.11
CA ARG A 182 -17.34 -0.25 -6.88
C ARG A 182 -16.75 0.87 -6.04
N PRO A 183 -16.03 1.83 -6.62
CA PRO A 183 -15.51 2.98 -5.88
C PRO A 183 -16.61 3.71 -5.11
N GLU A 184 -16.26 4.15 -3.90
CA GLU A 184 -17.11 5.01 -3.07
C GLU A 184 -18.56 4.50 -2.91
N SER A 185 -18.75 3.20 -3.06
CA SER A 185 -20.07 2.55 -3.00
C SER A 185 -19.96 1.24 -2.22
N LEU A 186 -21.10 0.74 -1.79
CA LEU A 186 -21.20 -0.57 -1.14
C LEU A 186 -20.48 -1.64 -1.97
N GLY A 187 -19.46 -2.24 -1.38
CA GLY A 187 -18.85 -3.50 -1.80
C GLY A 187 -19.38 -4.65 -0.96
N TRP A 188 -19.33 -5.87 -1.50
CA TRP A 188 -19.63 -7.08 -0.75
C TRP A 188 -18.78 -8.25 -1.27
N TYR A 189 -18.57 -9.22 -0.43
CA TYR A 189 -17.82 -10.42 -0.73
C TYR A 189 -18.43 -11.62 -0.04
N GLY A 190 -18.09 -12.80 -0.54
CA GLY A 190 -18.42 -14.06 0.08
C GLY A 190 -17.40 -15.11 -0.25
N ALA A 191 -17.29 -16.13 0.58
CA ALA A 191 -16.38 -17.24 0.38
C ALA A 191 -17.03 -18.57 0.75
N LEU A 192 -16.61 -19.60 0.04
CA LEU A 192 -16.78 -20.98 0.44
C LEU A 192 -15.40 -21.49 0.85
N LEU A 193 -15.34 -22.15 1.98
CA LEU A 193 -14.10 -22.72 2.49
C LEU A 193 -14.27 -24.18 2.83
N ARG A 194 -13.19 -24.94 2.63
CA ARG A 194 -13.09 -26.33 3.03
C ARG A 194 -11.69 -26.59 3.56
N GLU A 195 -11.60 -27.14 4.75
CA GLU A 195 -10.34 -27.32 5.46
C GLU A 195 -10.24 -28.71 6.04
N GLN A 196 -9.06 -29.32 5.97
CA GLN A 196 -8.75 -30.62 6.56
C GLN A 196 -7.69 -30.45 7.66
N ARG A 197 -8.02 -30.90 8.85
CA ARG A 197 -7.08 -31.09 9.97
C ARG A 197 -7.44 -32.38 10.70
N PHE A 198 -6.44 -33.01 11.31
CA PHE A 198 -6.67 -34.22 12.12
C PHE A 198 -7.39 -35.36 11.38
N GLY A 199 -7.27 -35.42 10.06
CA GLY A 199 -7.98 -36.38 9.23
C GLY A 199 -9.41 -36.00 8.85
N GLU A 200 -10.01 -35.01 9.55
CA GLU A 200 -11.40 -34.57 9.35
C GLU A 200 -11.49 -33.35 8.42
N TRP A 201 -12.66 -33.17 7.81
CA TRP A 201 -12.95 -32.03 6.94
C TRP A 201 -14.07 -31.18 7.51
N ASP A 202 -13.80 -29.88 7.65
CA ASP A 202 -14.80 -28.86 7.92
C ASP A 202 -15.05 -28.01 6.67
N GLU A 203 -16.31 -27.63 6.52
CA GLU A 203 -16.76 -26.76 5.41
C GLU A 203 -17.49 -25.54 6.00
N GLY A 204 -17.39 -24.42 5.31
CA GLY A 204 -18.01 -23.19 5.79
C GLY A 204 -18.28 -22.17 4.72
N VAL A 205 -19.01 -21.16 5.12
CA VAL A 205 -19.33 -19.99 4.31
C VAL A 205 -19.00 -18.71 5.07
N GLU A 206 -18.55 -17.71 4.34
CA GLU A 206 -18.32 -16.37 4.89
C GLU A 206 -18.99 -15.33 3.98
N ALA A 207 -19.45 -14.26 4.55
CA ALA A 207 -19.97 -13.11 3.82
C ALA A 207 -19.65 -11.82 4.55
N GLY A 208 -19.35 -10.78 3.80
CA GLY A 208 -19.08 -9.47 4.36
C GLY A 208 -19.37 -8.34 3.38
N ALA A 209 -19.31 -7.13 3.92
CA ALA A 209 -19.52 -5.91 3.14
C ALA A 209 -18.48 -4.84 3.47
N VAL A 210 -18.23 -3.96 2.51
CA VAL A 210 -17.45 -2.74 2.67
C VAL A 210 -18.39 -1.57 2.43
N ILE A 211 -18.72 -0.84 3.48
CA ILE A 211 -19.73 0.20 3.51
C ILE A 211 -19.04 1.55 3.75
N PRO A 212 -18.80 2.37 2.71
CA PRO A 212 -18.38 3.75 2.92
C PRO A 212 -19.50 4.50 3.66
N LEU A 213 -19.20 5.06 4.82
CA LEU A 213 -20.14 5.88 5.58
C LEU A 213 -20.05 7.35 5.15
N ASP A 214 -18.82 7.79 4.87
CA ASP A 214 -18.47 9.07 4.29
C ASP A 214 -17.09 8.98 3.62
N ASP A 215 -16.50 10.13 3.24
CA ASP A 215 -15.19 10.20 2.57
C ASP A 215 -14.02 9.66 3.43
N ASN A 216 -14.20 9.57 4.74
CA ASN A 216 -13.16 9.18 5.68
C ASN A 216 -13.46 7.88 6.43
N TRP A 217 -14.73 7.53 6.61
CA TRP A 217 -15.13 6.40 7.41
C TRP A 217 -15.65 5.24 6.56
N THR A 218 -15.20 4.04 6.88
CA THR A 218 -15.65 2.79 6.26
C THR A 218 -15.99 1.78 7.34
N LEU A 219 -17.18 1.17 7.23
CA LEU A 219 -17.62 0.07 8.07
C LEU A 219 -17.52 -1.25 7.31
N GLN A 220 -17.01 -2.29 7.95
CA GLN A 220 -16.83 -3.61 7.36
C GLN A 220 -17.40 -4.68 8.32
N PRO A 221 -18.66 -5.06 8.17
CA PRO A 221 -19.21 -6.24 8.82
C PRO A 221 -18.84 -7.51 8.05
N GLU A 222 -18.57 -8.59 8.79
CA GLU A 222 -18.33 -9.94 8.27
C GLU A 222 -18.98 -10.96 9.21
N VAL A 223 -19.52 -12.03 8.64
CA VAL A 223 -20.02 -13.20 9.36
C VAL A 223 -19.55 -14.46 8.68
N GLY A 224 -19.25 -15.48 9.45
CA GLY A 224 -18.96 -16.83 8.97
C GLY A 224 -19.81 -17.87 9.72
N TYR A 225 -20.10 -18.96 9.04
CA TYR A 225 -20.87 -20.07 9.57
C TYR A 225 -20.34 -21.40 9.03
N GLN A 226 -20.16 -22.37 9.93
CA GLN A 226 -19.70 -23.72 9.64
C GLN A 226 -20.71 -24.72 10.21
N PRO A 227 -21.44 -25.46 9.36
CA PRO A 227 -22.41 -26.42 9.85
C PRO A 227 -21.68 -27.68 10.39
N SER A 228 -21.86 -27.96 11.68
CA SER A 228 -21.30 -29.14 12.36
C SER A 228 -19.77 -29.24 12.25
N PRO A 229 -19.02 -28.21 12.65
CA PRO A 229 -17.56 -28.20 12.54
C PRO A 229 -16.93 -29.16 13.55
N TYR A 230 -15.79 -29.73 13.21
CA TYR A 230 -14.98 -30.53 14.11
C TYR A 230 -13.90 -29.68 14.81
N PHE A 231 -13.25 -28.78 14.05
CA PHE A 231 -12.17 -27.91 14.55
C PHE A 231 -12.35 -26.42 14.19
N LEU A 232 -13.15 -26.11 13.18
CA LEU A 232 -13.49 -24.72 12.86
C LEU A 232 -14.51 -24.17 13.86
N PRO A 233 -14.68 -22.84 13.98
CA PRO A 233 -15.73 -22.27 14.79
C PRO A 233 -17.12 -22.58 14.19
N GLU A 234 -18.15 -22.70 15.04
CA GLU A 234 -19.54 -22.81 14.58
C GLU A 234 -19.95 -21.56 13.79
N TRP A 235 -19.61 -20.41 14.33
CA TRP A 235 -19.82 -19.12 13.67
C TRP A 235 -18.84 -18.05 14.18
N HIS A 236 -18.68 -17.02 13.38
CA HIS A 236 -18.05 -15.79 13.84
C HIS A 236 -18.76 -14.57 13.28
N ALA A 237 -18.62 -13.44 13.99
CA ALA A 237 -19.00 -12.12 13.51
C ALA A 237 -17.89 -11.12 13.81
N ASP A 238 -17.51 -10.35 12.81
CA ASP A 238 -16.52 -9.27 12.89
C ASP A 238 -17.15 -7.95 12.48
N LEU A 239 -16.81 -6.89 13.18
CA LEU A 239 -17.20 -5.53 12.81
C LEU A 239 -15.97 -4.64 12.89
N ARG A 240 -15.49 -4.18 11.74
CA ARG A 240 -14.36 -3.27 11.62
C ARG A 240 -14.82 -1.87 11.22
N LEU A 241 -14.43 -0.87 12.01
CA LEU A 241 -14.60 0.54 11.68
C LEU A 241 -13.24 1.15 11.37
N GLN A 242 -13.08 1.69 10.17
CA GLN A 242 -11.84 2.27 9.68
C GLN A 242 -12.02 3.76 9.41
N ARG A 243 -10.98 4.53 9.71
CA ARG A 243 -10.92 5.97 9.43
C ARG A 243 -9.65 6.35 8.68
N ARG A 244 -9.80 7.15 7.64
CA ARG A 244 -8.69 7.88 7.01
C ARG A 244 -8.36 9.07 7.92
N LEU A 245 -7.13 9.12 8.46
CA LEU A 245 -6.75 10.12 9.47
C LEU A 245 -6.10 11.35 8.82
N ALA A 246 -5.09 11.16 7.99
CA ALA A 246 -4.33 12.19 7.29
C ALA A 246 -3.66 11.57 6.06
N ASP A 247 -2.89 12.34 5.32
CA ASP A 247 -2.19 11.91 4.11
C ASP A 247 -1.46 10.58 4.28
N GLY A 248 -2.05 9.51 3.75
CA GLY A 248 -1.51 8.16 3.78
C GLY A 248 -1.62 7.41 5.12
N TYR A 249 -2.33 7.93 6.13
CA TYR A 249 -2.56 7.24 7.39
C TYR A 249 -3.99 6.74 7.51
N LEU A 250 -4.14 5.48 7.93
CA LEU A 250 -5.41 4.86 8.29
C LEU A 250 -5.34 4.35 9.72
N GLY A 251 -6.42 4.51 10.47
CA GLY A 251 -6.64 3.86 11.75
C GLY A 251 -7.87 2.98 11.68
N ALA A 252 -7.89 1.85 12.38
CA ALA A 252 -9.08 1.03 12.48
C ALA A 252 -9.20 0.39 13.86
N VAL A 253 -10.44 0.14 14.25
CA VAL A 253 -10.81 -0.72 15.37
C VAL A 253 -11.70 -1.83 14.85
N SER A 254 -11.47 -3.07 15.26
CA SER A 254 -12.41 -4.17 15.01
C SER A 254 -12.71 -4.95 16.28
N VAL A 255 -13.93 -5.45 16.34
CA VAL A 255 -14.37 -6.39 17.36
C VAL A 255 -14.86 -7.65 16.66
N ARG A 256 -14.37 -8.80 17.13
CA ARG A 256 -14.75 -10.11 16.59
C ARG A 256 -15.18 -11.02 17.73
N ARG A 257 -16.30 -11.67 17.53
CA ARG A 257 -16.71 -12.82 18.33
C ARG A 257 -16.63 -14.09 17.51
N THR A 258 -16.07 -15.11 18.10
CA THR A 258 -15.93 -16.44 17.50
C THR A 258 -16.47 -17.45 18.49
N GLU A 259 -17.41 -18.29 18.07
CA GLU A 259 -18.01 -19.34 18.87
C GLU A 259 -17.54 -20.69 18.38
N TYR A 260 -16.97 -21.48 19.27
CA TYR A 260 -16.60 -22.87 19.08
C TYR A 260 -17.53 -23.73 19.94
N GLU A 261 -17.67 -25.01 19.66
CA GLU A 261 -18.47 -25.94 20.46
C GLU A 261 -18.10 -25.88 21.96
N ALA A 262 -16.81 -25.80 22.28
CA ALA A 262 -16.30 -25.85 23.65
C ALA A 262 -16.00 -24.46 24.25
N THR A 263 -15.88 -23.40 23.47
CA THR A 263 -15.41 -22.11 23.99
C THR A 263 -15.83 -20.93 23.10
N ARG A 264 -15.75 -19.74 23.69
CA ARG A 264 -15.97 -18.46 23.01
C ARG A 264 -14.72 -17.61 23.07
N VAL A 265 -14.42 -16.96 21.97
CA VAL A 265 -13.28 -16.06 21.80
C VAL A 265 -13.77 -14.68 21.35
N ASP A 266 -13.54 -13.65 22.14
CA ASP A 266 -13.82 -12.25 21.82
C ASP A 266 -12.51 -11.51 21.58
N ARG A 267 -12.32 -10.88 20.41
CA ARG A 267 -11.10 -10.15 20.05
C ARG A 267 -11.40 -8.68 19.77
N LEU A 268 -10.61 -7.80 20.39
CA LEU A 268 -10.48 -6.40 20.04
C LEU A 268 -9.17 -6.20 19.28
N ALA A 269 -9.21 -5.60 18.09
CA ALA A 269 -8.00 -5.25 17.35
C ALA A 269 -7.95 -3.74 17.07
N LEU A 270 -6.76 -3.16 17.30
CA LEU A 270 -6.44 -1.76 17.01
C LEU A 270 -5.37 -1.74 15.91
N SER A 271 -5.68 -1.13 14.78
CA SER A 271 -4.78 -1.11 13.62
C SER A 271 -4.39 0.31 13.23
N ALA A 272 -3.14 0.48 12.87
CA ALA A 272 -2.62 1.68 12.24
C ALA A 272 -1.85 1.31 10.96
N GLU A 273 -2.13 2.00 9.88
CA GLU A 273 -1.50 1.76 8.59
C GLU A 273 -0.96 3.07 8.02
N ARG A 274 0.18 2.99 7.33
CA ARG A 274 0.78 4.09 6.61
C ARG A 274 1.07 3.68 5.17
N TYR A 275 0.70 4.54 4.25
CA TYR A 275 0.97 4.42 2.83
C TYR A 275 1.89 5.55 2.37
N TRP A 276 2.95 5.21 1.64
CA TRP A 276 3.87 6.19 1.05
C TRP A 276 4.48 5.62 -0.23
N ASN A 277 4.45 6.40 -1.29
CA ASN A 277 4.91 5.94 -2.61
C ASN A 277 4.28 4.59 -3.00
N ALA A 278 5.12 3.57 -3.19
CA ALA A 278 4.72 2.20 -3.52
C ALA A 278 4.67 1.27 -2.29
N TRP A 279 4.77 1.80 -1.08
CA TRP A 279 4.84 1.02 0.15
C TRP A 279 3.61 1.18 1.03
N ARG A 280 3.27 0.11 1.74
CA ARG A 280 2.34 0.11 2.87
C ARG A 280 3.01 -0.56 4.06
N ALA A 281 3.01 0.07 5.22
CA ALA A 281 3.29 -0.56 6.50
C ALA A 281 2.02 -0.57 7.35
N GLY A 282 1.81 -1.64 8.08
CA GLY A 282 0.70 -1.82 9.00
C GLY A 282 1.18 -2.40 10.33
N TYR A 283 0.52 -1.99 11.39
CA TYR A 283 0.65 -2.59 12.72
C TYR A 283 -0.75 -2.83 13.28
N THR A 284 -0.96 -4.00 13.87
CA THR A 284 -2.19 -4.34 14.58
C THR A 284 -1.85 -4.90 15.96
N LEU A 285 -2.51 -4.36 16.98
CA LEU A 285 -2.53 -4.89 18.32
C LEU A 285 -3.83 -5.69 18.49
N ASN A 286 -3.72 -6.95 18.85
CA ASN A 286 -4.84 -7.83 19.16
C ASN A 286 -4.90 -8.06 20.67
N VAL A 287 -6.08 -7.86 21.24
CA VAL A 287 -6.38 -8.21 22.63
C VAL A 287 -7.53 -9.20 22.56
N THR A 288 -7.28 -10.43 22.94
CA THR A 288 -8.23 -11.54 22.81
C THR A 288 -8.69 -11.96 24.20
N ASP A 289 -9.97 -12.07 24.43
CA ASP A 289 -10.57 -12.64 25.65
C ASP A 289 -11.09 -14.03 25.35
N VAL A 290 -10.51 -15.03 26.00
CA VAL A 290 -10.94 -16.41 25.88
C VAL A 290 -11.67 -16.82 27.11
N ALA A 291 -12.89 -17.27 26.91
CA ALA A 291 -13.74 -17.71 28.02
C ALA A 291 -13.02 -18.77 28.87
N ASN A 292 -12.66 -18.40 30.11
CA ASN A 292 -12.01 -19.22 31.13
C ASN A 292 -10.51 -19.52 30.91
N ALA A 293 -9.82 -18.87 29.94
CA ALA A 293 -8.42 -19.19 29.65
C ALA A 293 -7.45 -17.98 29.71
N GLY A 294 -7.96 -16.73 29.74
CA GLY A 294 -7.12 -15.55 29.88
C GLY A 294 -7.31 -14.51 28.79
N THR A 295 -6.38 -13.56 28.71
CA THR A 295 -6.46 -12.43 27.75
C THR A 295 -5.10 -12.28 27.02
N PRO A 296 -4.81 -13.16 26.05
CA PRO A 296 -3.60 -13.09 25.26
C PRO A 296 -3.52 -11.81 24.42
N ILE A 297 -2.29 -11.35 24.21
CA ILE A 297 -1.98 -10.16 23.43
C ILE A 297 -1.09 -10.54 22.25
N GLY A 298 -1.53 -10.20 21.04
CA GLY A 298 -0.82 -10.45 19.81
C GLY A 298 -0.48 -9.16 19.06
N HIS A 299 0.59 -9.21 18.29
CA HIS A 299 1.12 -8.11 17.48
C HIS A 299 1.33 -8.58 16.04
N ASP A 300 0.74 -7.88 15.09
CA ASP A 300 0.95 -8.12 13.68
C ASP A 300 1.64 -6.93 13.02
N LEU A 301 2.68 -7.20 12.24
CA LEU A 301 3.37 -6.25 11.40
C LEU A 301 3.22 -6.65 9.94
N ALA A 302 2.95 -5.66 9.10
CA ALA A 302 2.80 -5.83 7.66
C ALA A 302 3.67 -4.82 6.92
N LEU A 303 4.34 -5.27 5.85
CA LEU A 303 5.05 -4.40 4.92
C LEU A 303 4.79 -4.90 3.49
N ASP A 304 4.16 -4.07 2.66
CA ASP A 304 3.85 -4.38 1.27
C ASP A 304 4.54 -3.42 0.32
N TYR A 305 5.01 -3.94 -0.80
CA TYR A 305 5.55 -3.18 -1.92
C TYR A 305 4.71 -3.41 -3.17
N TYR A 306 4.11 -2.35 -3.70
CA TYR A 306 3.32 -2.33 -4.92
C TYR A 306 4.19 -1.97 -6.12
N TYR A 307 4.46 -2.92 -7.01
CA TYR A 307 5.44 -2.73 -8.10
C TYR A 307 4.78 -2.55 -9.48
N ARG A 308 3.51 -2.90 -9.65
CA ARG A 308 2.78 -2.76 -10.92
C ARG A 308 1.27 -2.73 -10.68
N GLY A 309 0.67 -1.53 -10.62
CA GLY A 309 -0.76 -1.38 -10.38
C GLY A 309 -1.20 -2.11 -9.11
N LEU A 310 -1.97 -3.20 -9.28
CA LEU A 310 -2.50 -4.04 -8.21
C LEU A 310 -1.57 -5.16 -7.75
N SER A 311 -0.42 -5.30 -8.42
CA SER A 311 0.56 -6.33 -8.09
C SER A 311 1.40 -5.88 -6.91
N TYR A 312 1.54 -6.74 -5.93
CA TYR A 312 2.34 -6.47 -4.73
C TYR A 312 3.05 -7.72 -4.24
N ALA A 313 4.09 -7.51 -3.47
CA ALA A 313 4.72 -8.51 -2.61
C ALA A 313 4.82 -7.92 -1.20
N GLY A 314 4.63 -8.74 -0.18
CA GLY A 314 4.58 -8.28 1.20
C GLY A 314 5.13 -9.27 2.19
N LEU A 315 5.62 -8.74 3.31
CA LEU A 315 6.08 -9.45 4.49
C LEU A 315 5.05 -9.30 5.60
N ARG A 316 4.80 -10.38 6.32
CA ARG A 316 3.99 -10.40 7.55
C ARG A 316 4.81 -10.98 8.68
N LEU A 317 4.71 -10.38 9.86
CA LEU A 317 5.29 -10.89 11.10
C LEU A 317 4.18 -10.88 12.15
N THR A 318 3.96 -12.02 12.80
CA THR A 318 3.06 -12.17 13.94
C THR A 318 3.87 -12.60 15.14
N MET A 319 3.61 -12.00 16.28
CA MET A 319 4.23 -12.37 17.55
C MET A 319 3.30 -12.06 18.71
N GLY A 320 3.41 -12.82 19.77
CA GLY A 320 2.63 -12.65 20.99
C GLY A 320 2.12 -13.97 21.51
N GLU A 321 1.03 -13.91 22.27
CA GLU A 321 0.30 -15.08 22.69
C GLU A 321 -0.94 -15.24 21.79
N GLU A 322 -1.20 -16.43 21.35
CA GLU A 322 -2.35 -16.77 20.52
C GLU A 322 -3.02 -18.04 21.02
N GLU A 323 -4.25 -18.21 20.65
CA GLU A 323 -5.04 -19.38 20.99
C GLU A 323 -5.21 -20.22 19.75
N ALA A 324 -4.96 -21.51 19.92
CA ALA A 324 -5.27 -22.52 18.93
C ALA A 324 -6.27 -23.51 19.50
N VAL A 325 -7.21 -23.94 18.68
CA VAL A 325 -8.06 -25.08 19.01
C VAL A 325 -7.47 -26.31 18.37
N GLU A 326 -6.92 -27.19 19.20
CA GLU A 326 -6.29 -28.42 18.77
C GLU A 326 -7.03 -29.61 19.39
N GLU A 327 -7.48 -30.55 18.57
CA GLU A 327 -8.23 -31.74 19.02
C GLU A 327 -9.35 -31.43 20.04
N GLN A 328 -10.13 -30.37 19.79
CA GLN A 328 -11.20 -29.86 20.68
C GLN A 328 -10.68 -29.27 22.01
N GLN A 329 -9.38 -29.03 22.16
CA GLN A 329 -8.82 -28.34 23.31
C GLN A 329 -8.31 -26.97 22.91
N LEU A 330 -8.55 -26.00 23.78
CA LEU A 330 -8.00 -24.66 23.63
C LEU A 330 -6.60 -24.61 24.20
N ILE A 331 -5.64 -24.20 23.36
CA ILE A 331 -4.24 -24.02 23.73
C ILE A 331 -3.88 -22.55 23.64
N THR A 332 -3.45 -21.95 24.75
CA THR A 332 -2.83 -20.63 24.75
C THR A 332 -1.33 -20.80 24.75
N SER A 333 -0.62 -20.25 23.80
CA SER A 333 0.83 -20.34 23.71
C SER A 333 1.45 -19.15 23.00
N ASP A 334 2.76 -18.96 23.24
CA ASP A 334 3.55 -18.00 22.46
C ASP A 334 3.52 -18.37 20.97
N VAL A 335 3.30 -17.36 20.12
CA VAL A 335 3.28 -17.51 18.68
C VAL A 335 4.32 -16.60 18.04
N ARG A 336 5.01 -17.16 17.05
CA ARG A 336 5.86 -16.41 16.15
C ARG A 336 5.62 -16.91 14.73
N ALA A 337 5.25 -16.00 13.86
CA ALA A 337 5.07 -16.33 12.47
C ALA A 337 5.71 -15.29 11.55
N ILE A 338 6.17 -15.78 10.41
CA ILE A 338 6.67 -14.97 9.31
C ILE A 338 6.10 -15.52 8.02
N SER A 339 5.55 -14.63 7.16
CA SER A 339 5.16 -15.02 5.82
C SER A 339 5.54 -14.00 4.77
N LEU A 340 5.78 -14.49 3.56
CA LEU A 340 5.86 -13.72 2.34
C LEU A 340 4.63 -14.03 1.51
N GLN A 341 3.96 -13.00 1.06
CA GLN A 341 2.75 -13.12 0.26
C GLN A 341 2.75 -12.14 -0.91
N GLY A 342 1.96 -12.40 -1.90
CA GLY A 342 1.83 -11.47 -3.01
C GLY A 342 0.70 -11.80 -3.97
N ARG A 343 0.46 -10.84 -4.85
CA ARG A 343 -0.44 -10.97 -5.98
C ARG A 343 0.20 -10.36 -7.20
N HIS A 344 0.21 -11.09 -8.29
CA HIS A 344 0.72 -10.64 -9.57
C HIS A 344 -0.38 -10.66 -10.63
N TRP A 345 -0.78 -9.48 -11.11
CA TRP A 345 -1.69 -9.33 -12.23
C TRP A 345 -0.93 -9.45 -13.54
N PHE A 346 -1.27 -10.46 -14.34
CA PHE A 346 -0.71 -10.65 -15.68
C PHE A 346 -1.30 -9.62 -16.64
N ASP A 347 -2.61 -9.41 -16.52
CA ASP A 347 -3.38 -8.43 -17.28
C ASP A 347 -4.50 -7.81 -16.40
N SER A 348 -5.50 -7.16 -16.99
CA SER A 348 -6.62 -6.56 -16.25
C SER A 348 -7.61 -7.58 -15.67
N ARG A 349 -7.53 -8.85 -16.09
CA ARG A 349 -8.49 -9.90 -15.75
C ARG A 349 -7.91 -11.02 -14.90
N TRP A 350 -6.64 -11.39 -15.08
CA TRP A 350 -6.04 -12.54 -14.42
C TRP A 350 -4.91 -12.18 -13.47
N ALA A 351 -4.96 -12.74 -12.29
CA ALA A 351 -3.86 -12.65 -11.34
C ALA A 351 -3.56 -14.00 -10.68
N LEU A 352 -2.30 -14.17 -10.29
CA LEU A 352 -1.83 -15.22 -9.40
C LEU A 352 -1.65 -14.61 -8.00
N SER A 353 -2.20 -15.23 -6.98
CA SER A 353 -1.88 -14.96 -5.58
C SER A 353 -1.04 -16.11 -5.02
N TRP A 354 -0.17 -15.79 -4.07
CA TRP A 354 0.70 -16.77 -3.43
C TRP A 354 1.04 -16.33 -2.01
N GLU A 355 1.26 -17.30 -1.15
CA GLU A 355 1.79 -17.09 0.21
C GLU A 355 2.66 -18.27 0.60
N VAL A 356 3.78 -18.00 1.25
CA VAL A 356 4.65 -18.99 1.88
C VAL A 356 5.01 -18.48 3.27
N GLY A 357 5.01 -19.35 4.26
CA GLY A 357 5.30 -18.91 5.62
C GLY A 357 5.75 -20.03 6.55
N TYR A 358 6.13 -19.58 7.73
CA TYR A 358 6.53 -20.38 8.86
C TYR A 358 5.85 -19.85 10.11
N HIS A 359 5.38 -20.75 10.97
CA HIS A 359 4.70 -20.46 12.21
C HIS A 359 5.18 -21.41 13.29
N GLN A 360 5.48 -20.89 14.45
CA GLN A 360 5.82 -21.63 15.65
C GLN A 360 4.73 -21.43 16.70
N GLN A 361 4.11 -22.52 17.14
CA GLN A 361 3.07 -22.53 18.18
C GLN A 361 3.67 -23.04 19.51
N GLY A 362 4.31 -22.15 20.25
CA GLY A 362 4.98 -22.48 21.50
C GLY A 362 5.95 -23.64 21.35
N SER A 363 5.75 -24.69 22.12
CA SER A 363 6.47 -25.97 22.03
C SER A 363 5.62 -27.09 21.43
N TYR A 364 4.42 -26.78 20.90
CA TYR A 364 3.48 -27.78 20.42
C TYR A 364 3.86 -28.27 19.03
N TYR A 365 4.02 -27.34 18.07
CA TYR A 365 4.43 -27.65 16.70
C TYR A 365 5.03 -26.44 15.99
N ASP A 366 5.80 -26.72 14.96
CA ASP A 366 6.18 -25.80 13.92
C ASP A 366 5.41 -26.14 12.64
N ARG A 367 4.97 -25.11 11.91
CA ARG A 367 4.17 -25.23 10.71
C ARG A 367 4.75 -24.39 9.58
N GLN A 368 4.91 -24.99 8.42
CA GLN A 368 5.27 -24.31 7.17
C GLN A 368 4.10 -24.42 6.22
N TRP A 369 3.90 -23.44 5.36
CA TRP A 369 2.81 -23.50 4.39
C TRP A 369 3.16 -22.89 3.05
N LEU A 370 2.45 -23.37 2.02
CA LEU A 370 2.37 -22.77 0.71
C LEU A 370 0.91 -22.65 0.31
N GLN A 371 0.51 -21.47 -0.11
CA GLN A 371 -0.79 -21.18 -0.71
C GLN A 371 -0.59 -20.65 -2.13
N ILE A 372 -1.44 -21.09 -3.05
CA ILE A 372 -1.52 -20.59 -4.43
C ILE A 372 -2.98 -20.35 -4.77
N GLY A 373 -3.27 -19.23 -5.42
CA GLY A 373 -4.60 -18.88 -5.89
C GLY A 373 -4.59 -18.28 -7.28
N LEU A 374 -5.63 -18.57 -8.04
CA LEU A 374 -5.88 -17.97 -9.35
C LEU A 374 -7.13 -17.09 -9.26
N ARG A 375 -6.99 -15.82 -9.64
CA ARG A 375 -8.05 -14.82 -9.60
C ARG A 375 -8.42 -14.36 -11.00
N HIS A 376 -9.72 -14.28 -11.26
CA HIS A 376 -10.29 -13.74 -12.48
C HIS A 376 -11.22 -12.55 -12.17
N ALA A 377 -11.01 -11.43 -12.88
CA ALA A 377 -11.84 -10.24 -12.82
C ALA A 377 -12.70 -10.07 -14.08
N PHE A 378 -13.98 -9.66 -13.93
CA PHE A 378 -14.96 -9.54 -15.03
C PHE A 378 -15.99 -8.43 -14.78
#